data_9d48a41b466dea7ffcafc1dec2f07516
#
_entry.id   9d48a41b466dea7ffcafc1dec2f07516
#
_cell.length_a   1.000
_cell.length_b   1.000
_cell.length_c   1.000
_cell.angle_alpha   90.00
_cell.angle_beta   90.00
_cell.angle_gamma   90.00
#
_symmetry.space_group_name_H-M   'P 1'
#
loop_
_entity.id
_entity.type
_entity.pdbx_description
1 polymer ?
#
loop_
_entity_poly.entity_id
_entity_poly.type
_entity_poly.pdbx_seq_one_letter_code
_entity_poly.pdbx_strand_id
1 'polypeptide(L)'
;MRKFIFCLLLLPVTIGAFYLAGSAAYAQDAGGAAGLYKQGREEFLKFTPAGFDKAIELYNQAIKADPNYAQAYAGLAEVYSFMGFYRYQVREEYENYYNQSYTNMAKALQINPNLEEVQLALAYTYLQLSREKEAKTTAQKILAKNPNNTEAIYILWSASGENPDSPEIRKVLELNPKFVPAYVGLANALFFKKRAYGQATQYFKKAAEIAPSAQIHNLFGTALRTQGHYNEAIGEYEKAIKENSNYAPAYMNLGITYYYLNKFNQNIDNQKKAISLNPNYPDAYFFIAQGYEKANNPQQAVVYYKKFLEVSLEQEMYAGYAAQAKERISALGGGK
;
A
#
# COMPACT_ATOMS: atom_id res chain seq x y z
N MET A 1 -18.45 -17.55 0.13
CA MET A 1 -18.26 -16.30 0.92
C MET A 1 -16.85 -16.12 1.53
N ARG A 2 -15.81 -16.87 1.13
CA ARG A 2 -14.51 -16.89 1.86
C ARG A 2 -13.26 -16.51 1.04
N LYS A 3 -13.39 -16.04 -0.21
CA LYS A 3 -12.21 -15.76 -1.08
C LYS A 3 -11.96 -14.28 -1.44
N PHE A 4 -12.75 -13.35 -0.94
CA PHE A 4 -12.84 -11.98 -1.52
C PHE A 4 -12.15 -10.86 -0.74
N ILE A 5 -11.56 -11.13 0.41
CA ILE A 5 -10.77 -10.12 1.15
C ILE A 5 -9.36 -9.95 0.53
N PHE A 6 -9.04 -10.71 -0.51
CA PHE A 6 -7.66 -10.95 -0.96
C PHE A 6 -7.03 -9.87 -1.84
N CYS A 7 -7.80 -9.00 -2.50
CA CYS A 7 -7.22 -8.11 -3.53
C CYS A 7 -6.86 -6.70 -3.09
N LEU A 8 -7.31 -6.24 -1.93
CA LEU A 8 -7.03 -4.87 -1.47
C LEU A 8 -5.88 -4.76 -0.46
N LEU A 9 -5.24 -5.88 -0.11
CA LEU A 9 -4.33 -5.91 1.04
C LEU A 9 -2.93 -6.47 0.76
N LEU A 10 -2.62 -6.88 -0.47
CA LEU A 10 -1.25 -7.23 -0.85
C LEU A 10 -0.50 -5.98 -1.29
N LEU A 11 -0.46 -4.97 -0.43
CA LEU A 11 0.58 -3.96 -0.52
C LEU A 11 1.80 -4.52 0.21
N PRO A 12 2.90 -4.84 -0.46
CA PRO A 12 4.17 -4.78 0.22
C PRO A 12 4.32 -3.31 0.63
N VAL A 13 4.06 -2.99 1.90
CA VAL A 13 4.45 -1.71 2.47
C VAL A 13 5.96 -1.75 2.56
N THR A 14 6.61 -1.42 1.47
CA THR A 14 8.03 -1.17 1.43
C THR A 14 8.26 0.23 1.96
N ILE A 15 8.20 0.35 3.28
CA ILE A 15 8.61 1.58 3.96
C ILE A 15 10.13 1.53 4.03
N GLY A 16 10.79 2.24 3.14
CA GLY A 16 12.21 2.54 3.33
C GLY A 16 12.35 3.46 4.55
N ALA A 17 12.57 2.90 5.72
CA ALA A 17 12.79 3.67 6.94
C ALA A 17 14.26 3.60 7.35
N PHE A 18 14.83 4.78 7.47
CA PHE A 18 16.04 5.10 8.23
C PHE A 18 17.41 4.61 7.72
N TYR A 19 18.02 5.41 6.84
CA TYR A 19 19.46 5.60 6.84
C TYR A 19 19.82 6.77 7.79
N LEU A 20 19.87 6.51 9.08
CA LEU A 20 20.40 7.45 10.09
C LEU A 20 21.52 6.83 10.94
N ALA A 21 22.14 5.76 10.50
CA ALA A 21 23.27 5.20 11.24
C ALA A 21 24.40 4.80 10.30
N GLY A 22 25.20 5.77 9.89
CA GLY A 22 26.46 5.41 9.22
C GLY A 22 26.99 6.43 8.26
N SER A 23 27.20 7.68 8.67
CA SER A 23 28.36 8.47 8.25
C SER A 23 28.31 9.87 8.87
N ALA A 24 29.17 10.12 9.83
CA ALA A 24 29.48 11.45 10.35
C ALA A 24 30.12 12.37 9.31
N ALA A 25 30.18 11.98 8.04
CA ALA A 25 30.81 12.73 6.94
C ALA A 25 29.82 13.55 6.08
N TYR A 26 28.49 13.37 6.26
CA TYR A 26 27.48 14.05 5.41
C TYR A 26 26.78 15.24 6.11
N ALA A 27 27.32 15.75 7.19
CA ALA A 27 26.68 16.79 8.01
C ALA A 27 26.83 18.23 7.48
N GLN A 28 27.37 18.47 6.29
CA GLN A 28 27.82 19.82 5.92
C GLN A 28 27.17 20.48 4.70
N ASP A 29 26.21 19.84 4.00
CA ASP A 29 25.55 20.52 2.86
C ASP A 29 24.03 20.30 2.83
N ALA A 30 23.30 21.08 3.63
CA ALA A 30 21.83 21.06 3.65
C ALA A 30 21.19 21.56 2.33
N GLY A 31 21.96 22.21 1.46
CA GLY A 31 21.51 22.77 0.18
C GLY A 31 22.05 22.05 -1.05
N GLY A 32 22.99 21.10 -0.88
CA GLY A 32 23.54 20.32 -1.99
C GLY A 32 22.72 19.08 -2.33
N ALA A 33 23.15 18.33 -3.37
CA ALA A 33 22.43 17.15 -3.85
C ALA A 33 22.15 16.11 -2.74
N ALA A 34 23.10 15.90 -1.83
CA ALA A 34 22.96 14.98 -0.72
C ALA A 34 21.90 15.42 0.30
N GLY A 35 21.87 16.73 0.64
CA GLY A 35 20.88 17.30 1.55
C GLY A 35 19.47 17.25 0.97
N LEU A 36 19.33 17.60 -0.31
CA LEU A 36 18.06 17.52 -1.04
C LEU A 36 17.56 16.07 -1.17
N TYR A 37 18.44 15.13 -1.45
CA TYR A 37 18.10 13.70 -1.45
C TYR A 37 17.58 13.21 -0.10
N LYS A 38 18.28 13.58 0.99
CA LYS A 38 17.86 13.22 2.34
C LYS A 38 16.45 13.74 2.66
N GLN A 39 16.19 15.03 2.36
CA GLN A 39 14.86 15.63 2.53
C GLN A 39 13.82 14.88 1.65
N GLY A 40 14.17 14.55 0.42
CA GLY A 40 13.31 13.75 -0.47
C GLY A 40 12.98 12.38 0.11
N ARG A 41 13.95 11.70 0.74
CA ARG A 41 13.70 10.45 1.46
C ARG A 41 12.74 10.62 2.62
N GLU A 42 12.89 11.67 3.43
CA GLU A 42 12.00 11.99 4.55
C GLU A 42 10.56 12.24 4.06
N GLU A 43 10.38 12.96 2.95
CA GLU A 43 9.06 13.20 2.36
C GLU A 43 8.44 11.92 1.78
N PHE A 44 9.21 11.13 1.05
CA PHE A 44 8.76 9.84 0.53
C PHE A 44 8.24 8.93 1.65
N LEU A 45 8.92 8.91 2.77
CA LEU A 45 8.60 8.06 3.92
C LEU A 45 7.31 8.43 4.66
N LYS A 46 6.73 9.61 4.36
CA LYS A 46 5.39 9.97 4.87
C LYS A 46 4.26 9.15 4.22
N PHE A 47 4.52 8.51 3.09
CA PHE A 47 3.56 7.70 2.32
C PHE A 47 2.22 8.40 2.06
N THR A 48 2.29 9.69 1.76
CA THR A 48 1.16 10.51 1.36
C THR A 48 1.34 10.98 -0.08
N PRO A 49 0.26 11.24 -0.85
CA PRO A 49 0.38 11.82 -2.18
C PRO A 49 1.24 13.07 -2.20
N ALA A 50 1.00 14.01 -1.27
CA ALA A 50 1.80 15.23 -1.14
C ALA A 50 3.27 14.95 -0.81
N GLY A 51 3.54 13.91 0.00
CA GLY A 51 4.90 13.46 0.31
C GLY A 51 5.62 12.91 -0.93
N PHE A 52 4.92 12.16 -1.76
CA PHE A 52 5.48 11.64 -3.03
C PHE A 52 5.79 12.77 -4.00
N ASP A 53 4.87 13.72 -4.19
CA ASP A 53 5.08 14.87 -5.07
C ASP A 53 6.27 15.71 -4.57
N LYS A 54 6.38 15.92 -3.27
CA LYS A 54 7.49 16.67 -2.67
C LYS A 54 8.82 15.92 -2.77
N ALA A 55 8.82 14.60 -2.60
CA ALA A 55 10.00 13.77 -2.80
C ALA A 55 10.51 13.85 -4.25
N ILE A 56 9.60 13.76 -5.23
CA ILE A 56 9.93 13.93 -6.65
C ILE A 56 10.56 15.30 -6.91
N GLU A 57 9.97 16.36 -6.37
CA GLU A 57 10.52 17.72 -6.49
C GLU A 57 11.95 17.81 -5.95
N LEU A 58 12.18 17.29 -4.74
CA LEU A 58 13.47 17.33 -4.05
C LEU A 58 14.53 16.49 -4.76
N TYR A 59 14.17 15.30 -5.26
CA TYR A 59 15.09 14.48 -6.04
C TYR A 59 15.46 15.14 -7.38
N ASN A 60 14.51 15.80 -8.05
CA ASN A 60 14.82 16.59 -9.26
C ASN A 60 15.72 17.80 -8.96
N GLN A 61 15.54 18.46 -7.82
CA GLN A 61 16.45 19.51 -7.37
C GLN A 61 17.85 18.95 -7.08
N ALA A 62 17.95 17.76 -6.45
CA ALA A 62 19.23 17.09 -6.23
C ALA A 62 19.94 16.76 -7.54
N ILE A 63 19.22 16.26 -8.55
CA ILE A 63 19.75 16.00 -9.90
C ILE A 63 20.19 17.30 -10.59
N LYS A 64 19.47 18.40 -10.41
CA LYS A 64 19.84 19.70 -10.94
C LYS A 64 21.12 20.22 -10.30
N ALA A 65 21.31 19.99 -9.00
CA ALA A 65 22.52 20.38 -8.26
C ALA A 65 23.71 19.50 -8.63
N ASP A 66 23.51 18.20 -8.81
CA ASP A 66 24.51 17.23 -9.30
C ASP A 66 23.87 16.23 -10.26
N PRO A 67 24.04 16.39 -11.58
CA PRO A 67 23.50 15.46 -12.57
C PRO A 67 24.06 14.03 -12.51
N ASN A 68 25.12 13.79 -11.74
CA ASN A 68 25.70 12.48 -11.50
C ASN A 68 25.37 11.91 -10.12
N TYR A 69 24.43 12.50 -9.40
CA TYR A 69 24.02 12.02 -8.07
C TYR A 69 23.07 10.79 -8.21
N ALA A 70 23.67 9.61 -8.26
CA ALA A 70 22.97 8.34 -8.54
C ALA A 70 21.81 8.05 -7.59
N GLN A 71 21.94 8.41 -6.29
CA GLN A 71 20.91 8.20 -5.28
C GLN A 71 19.60 8.92 -5.60
N ALA A 72 19.65 10.14 -6.18
CA ALA A 72 18.44 10.88 -6.51
C ALA A 72 17.66 10.19 -7.65
N TYR A 73 18.35 9.68 -8.64
CA TYR A 73 17.70 8.85 -9.68
C TYR A 73 17.12 7.55 -9.11
N ALA A 74 17.83 6.88 -8.20
CA ALA A 74 17.32 5.70 -7.51
C ALA A 74 16.07 6.03 -6.70
N GLY A 75 16.08 7.16 -5.97
CA GLY A 75 14.91 7.65 -5.22
C GLY A 75 13.71 7.95 -6.13
N LEU A 76 13.91 8.59 -7.29
CA LEU A 76 12.85 8.78 -8.28
C LEU A 76 12.30 7.45 -8.79
N ALA A 77 13.16 6.48 -9.09
CA ALA A 77 12.74 5.17 -9.55
C ALA A 77 11.87 4.46 -8.51
N GLU A 78 12.24 4.53 -7.24
CA GLU A 78 11.48 3.95 -6.13
C GLU A 78 10.12 4.62 -5.96
N VAL A 79 10.05 5.96 -5.94
CA VAL A 79 8.77 6.70 -5.82
C VAL A 79 7.84 6.37 -6.98
N TYR A 80 8.34 6.42 -8.22
CA TYR A 80 7.53 6.12 -9.40
C TYR A 80 7.09 4.66 -9.45
N SER A 81 7.92 3.72 -9.05
CA SER A 81 7.56 2.31 -8.93
C SER A 81 6.42 2.11 -7.92
N PHE A 82 6.51 2.79 -6.77
CA PHE A 82 5.47 2.75 -5.74
C PHE A 82 4.16 3.37 -6.22
N MET A 83 4.22 4.54 -6.87
CA MET A 83 3.03 5.19 -7.46
C MET A 83 2.40 4.33 -8.55
N GLY A 84 3.19 3.72 -9.43
CA GLY A 84 2.71 2.79 -10.44
C GLY A 84 2.01 1.57 -9.84
N PHE A 85 2.60 0.97 -8.82
CA PHE A 85 1.98 -0.13 -8.09
C PHE A 85 0.66 0.27 -7.42
N TYR A 86 0.63 1.43 -6.76
CA TYR A 86 -0.60 1.96 -6.16
C TYR A 86 -1.69 2.18 -7.21
N ARG A 87 -1.37 2.84 -8.34
CA ARG A 87 -2.30 3.09 -9.45
C ARG A 87 -2.80 1.81 -10.09
N TYR A 88 -1.95 0.82 -10.27
CA TYR A 88 -2.33 -0.52 -10.72
C TYR A 88 -3.38 -1.14 -9.80
N GLN A 89 -3.21 -1.05 -8.48
CA GLN A 89 -4.16 -1.59 -7.50
C GLN A 89 -5.54 -0.92 -7.57
N VAL A 90 -5.57 0.38 -7.87
CA VAL A 90 -6.81 1.17 -8.00
C VAL A 90 -7.27 1.32 -9.46
N ARG A 91 -6.63 0.60 -10.41
CA ARG A 91 -6.96 0.56 -11.83
C ARG A 91 -6.98 1.91 -12.55
N GLU A 92 -6.07 2.76 -12.17
CA GLU A 92 -5.76 4.00 -12.88
C GLU A 92 -4.59 3.77 -13.85
N GLU A 93 -4.31 4.76 -14.72
CA GLU A 93 -3.14 4.70 -15.60
C GLU A 93 -1.84 4.60 -14.79
N TYR A 94 -1.15 3.47 -14.89
CA TYR A 94 0.04 3.17 -14.12
C TYR A 94 1.29 3.02 -15.00
N GLU A 95 1.14 2.79 -16.29
CA GLU A 95 2.25 2.48 -17.22
C GLU A 95 3.28 3.60 -17.29
N ASN A 96 2.84 4.86 -17.30
CA ASN A 96 3.74 6.00 -17.31
C ASN A 96 4.64 6.04 -16.05
N TYR A 97 4.10 5.68 -14.90
CA TYR A 97 4.88 5.61 -13.65
C TYR A 97 5.94 4.52 -13.71
N TYR A 98 5.62 3.34 -14.22
CA TYR A 98 6.62 2.29 -14.41
C TYR A 98 7.69 2.70 -15.43
N ASN A 99 7.31 3.35 -16.53
CA ASN A 99 8.29 3.86 -17.51
C ASN A 99 9.24 4.88 -16.87
N GLN A 100 8.73 5.81 -16.04
CA GLN A 100 9.55 6.75 -15.28
C GLN A 100 10.47 6.01 -14.28
N SER A 101 9.95 5.00 -13.59
CA SER A 101 10.76 4.17 -12.70
C SER A 101 11.93 3.50 -13.44
N TYR A 102 11.65 2.82 -14.54
CA TYR A 102 12.69 2.17 -15.35
C TYR A 102 13.73 3.15 -15.88
N THR A 103 13.31 4.29 -16.39
CA THR A 103 14.22 5.30 -16.94
C THR A 103 15.18 5.83 -15.87
N ASN A 104 14.64 6.18 -14.70
CA ASN A 104 15.45 6.70 -13.60
C ASN A 104 16.37 5.60 -13.01
N MET A 105 15.89 4.35 -12.88
CA MET A 105 16.71 3.24 -12.42
C MET A 105 17.86 2.96 -13.40
N ALA A 106 17.60 2.96 -14.70
CA ALA A 106 18.65 2.79 -15.71
C ALA A 106 19.73 3.88 -15.59
N LYS A 107 19.32 5.13 -15.33
CA LYS A 107 20.27 6.24 -15.13
C LYS A 107 21.07 6.07 -13.85
N ALA A 108 20.45 5.69 -12.72
CA ALA A 108 21.15 5.42 -11.48
C ALA A 108 22.21 4.32 -11.63
N LEU A 109 21.85 3.22 -12.29
CA LEU A 109 22.76 2.11 -12.58
C LEU A 109 23.89 2.48 -13.54
N GLN A 110 23.64 3.37 -14.51
CA GLN A 110 24.68 3.89 -15.42
C GLN A 110 25.72 4.71 -14.66
N ILE A 111 25.28 5.52 -13.66
CA ILE A 111 26.18 6.39 -12.90
C ILE A 111 26.99 5.56 -11.89
N ASN A 112 26.32 4.76 -11.06
CA ASN A 112 26.98 3.92 -10.06
C ASN A 112 26.20 2.63 -9.79
N PRO A 113 26.44 1.55 -10.53
CA PRO A 113 25.72 0.29 -10.37
C PRO A 113 26.04 -0.44 -9.07
N ASN A 114 27.12 -0.09 -8.39
CA ASN A 114 27.59 -0.78 -7.18
C ASN A 114 27.26 -0.05 -5.87
N LEU A 115 26.61 1.12 -5.97
CA LEU A 115 26.20 1.88 -4.81
C LEU A 115 25.09 1.11 -4.09
N GLU A 116 25.22 0.94 -2.77
CA GLU A 116 24.29 0.14 -1.97
C GLU A 116 22.85 0.65 -2.07
N GLU A 117 22.66 1.97 -2.01
CA GLU A 117 21.34 2.62 -2.13
C GLU A 117 20.69 2.36 -3.51
N VAL A 118 21.49 2.36 -4.58
CA VAL A 118 21.00 2.04 -5.94
C VAL A 118 20.57 0.57 -6.02
N GLN A 119 21.35 -0.32 -5.42
CA GLN A 119 21.01 -1.75 -5.38
C GLN A 119 19.80 -2.04 -4.49
N LEU A 120 19.64 -1.33 -3.37
CA LEU A 120 18.46 -1.43 -2.52
C LEU A 120 17.20 -0.96 -3.26
N ALA A 121 17.24 0.22 -3.89
CA ALA A 121 16.13 0.73 -4.67
C ALA A 121 15.74 -0.21 -5.84
N LEU A 122 16.75 -0.80 -6.51
CA LEU A 122 16.54 -1.81 -7.55
C LEU A 122 15.84 -3.06 -7.00
N ALA A 123 16.27 -3.55 -5.85
CA ALA A 123 15.70 -4.74 -5.22
C ALA A 123 14.24 -4.48 -4.77
N TYR A 124 13.93 -3.30 -4.22
CA TYR A 124 12.56 -2.89 -3.92
C TYR A 124 11.71 -2.78 -5.18
N THR A 125 12.23 -2.16 -6.25
CA THR A 125 11.53 -2.09 -7.54
C THR A 125 11.19 -3.49 -8.07
N TYR A 126 12.10 -4.44 -7.97
CA TYR A 126 11.83 -5.83 -8.34
C TYR A 126 10.72 -6.47 -7.49
N LEU A 127 10.68 -6.22 -6.18
CA LEU A 127 9.57 -6.71 -5.34
C LEU A 127 8.22 -6.15 -5.79
N GLN A 128 8.15 -4.85 -6.07
CA GLN A 128 6.90 -4.21 -6.49
C GLN A 128 6.41 -4.71 -7.86
N LEU A 129 7.33 -5.13 -8.72
CA LEU A 129 7.04 -5.71 -10.03
C LEU A 129 6.81 -7.23 -9.96
N SER A 130 6.69 -7.81 -8.75
CA SER A 130 6.57 -9.27 -8.55
C SER A 130 7.69 -10.07 -9.21
N ARG A 131 8.91 -9.50 -9.22
CA ARG A 131 10.13 -10.14 -9.73
C ARG A 131 10.96 -10.65 -8.55
N GLU A 132 10.41 -11.59 -7.80
CA GLU A 132 10.96 -12.07 -6.53
C GLU A 132 12.35 -12.68 -6.69
N LYS A 133 12.61 -13.37 -7.80
CA LYS A 133 13.93 -13.99 -8.07
C LYS A 133 15.02 -12.95 -8.18
N GLU A 134 14.77 -11.87 -8.90
CA GLU A 134 15.71 -10.76 -9.09
C GLU A 134 15.88 -9.95 -7.81
N ALA A 135 14.79 -9.68 -7.09
CA ALA A 135 14.83 -9.04 -5.78
C ALA A 135 15.70 -9.82 -4.80
N LYS A 136 15.48 -11.14 -4.71
CA LYS A 136 16.27 -12.05 -3.86
C LYS A 136 17.74 -12.05 -4.24
N THR A 137 18.07 -12.16 -5.52
CA THR A 137 19.45 -12.16 -6.01
C THR A 137 20.16 -10.86 -5.68
N THR A 138 19.46 -9.72 -5.86
CA THR A 138 20.02 -8.40 -5.55
C THR A 138 20.24 -8.22 -4.05
N ALA A 139 19.27 -8.61 -3.22
CA ALA A 139 19.41 -8.58 -1.76
C ALA A 139 20.58 -9.45 -1.28
N GLN A 140 20.76 -10.65 -1.83
CA GLN A 140 21.89 -11.53 -1.50
C GLN A 140 23.24 -10.89 -1.83
N LYS A 141 23.36 -10.17 -2.94
CA LYS A 141 24.59 -9.44 -3.29
C LYS A 141 24.92 -8.34 -2.28
N ILE A 142 23.90 -7.62 -1.80
CA ILE A 142 24.08 -6.62 -0.74
C ILE A 142 24.52 -7.29 0.55
N LEU A 143 23.85 -8.37 0.95
CA LEU A 143 24.15 -9.11 2.19
C LEU A 143 25.52 -9.78 2.17
N ALA A 144 26.06 -10.13 1.02
CA ALA A 144 27.42 -10.64 0.89
C ALA A 144 28.48 -9.58 1.28
N LYS A 145 28.18 -8.30 1.12
CA LYS A 145 29.06 -7.17 1.50
C LYS A 145 28.70 -6.63 2.90
N ASN A 146 27.43 -6.56 3.21
CA ASN A 146 26.89 -6.03 4.46
C ASN A 146 25.85 -6.99 5.06
N PRO A 147 26.27 -8.03 5.83
CA PRO A 147 25.39 -9.09 6.36
C PRO A 147 24.31 -8.61 7.33
N ASN A 148 24.41 -7.38 7.82
CA ASN A 148 23.48 -6.76 8.76
C ASN A 148 22.67 -5.62 8.12
N ASN A 149 22.67 -5.50 6.79
CA ASN A 149 21.81 -4.55 6.12
C ASN A 149 20.33 -4.97 6.32
N THR A 150 19.63 -4.22 7.17
CA THR A 150 18.26 -4.50 7.60
C THR A 150 17.28 -4.54 6.41
N GLU A 151 17.42 -3.61 5.48
CA GLU A 151 16.56 -3.54 4.30
C GLU A 151 16.77 -4.74 3.38
N ALA A 152 18.03 -5.11 3.14
CA ALA A 152 18.34 -6.27 2.31
C ALA A 152 17.86 -7.60 2.94
N ILE A 153 17.92 -7.74 4.28
CA ILE A 153 17.35 -8.90 4.97
C ILE A 153 15.82 -8.92 4.80
N TYR A 154 15.17 -7.77 4.95
CA TYR A 154 13.71 -7.64 4.74
C TYR A 154 13.30 -7.98 3.31
N ILE A 155 14.02 -7.46 2.31
CA ILE A 155 13.79 -7.77 0.89
C ILE A 155 13.95 -9.28 0.63
N LEU A 156 15.01 -9.89 1.19
CA LEU A 156 15.25 -11.32 1.08
C LEU A 156 14.08 -12.13 1.68
N TRP A 157 13.62 -11.75 2.86
CA TRP A 157 12.46 -12.37 3.52
C TRP A 157 11.20 -12.23 2.67
N SER A 158 10.90 -11.02 2.18
CA SER A 158 9.71 -10.75 1.35
C SER A 158 9.76 -11.55 0.04
N ALA A 159 10.88 -11.51 -0.67
CA ALA A 159 11.09 -12.29 -1.91
C ALA A 159 11.15 -13.81 -1.70
N SER A 160 11.22 -14.29 -0.46
CA SER A 160 11.26 -15.72 -0.12
C SER A 160 9.92 -16.25 0.39
N GLY A 161 8.83 -15.47 0.20
CA GLY A 161 7.47 -15.90 0.51
C GLY A 161 6.99 -15.51 1.91
N GLU A 162 7.60 -14.51 2.56
CA GLU A 162 7.10 -13.84 3.78
C GLU A 162 6.65 -14.81 4.89
N ASN A 163 7.49 -15.80 5.22
CA ASN A 163 7.19 -16.68 6.35
C ASN A 163 7.30 -15.92 7.68
N PRO A 164 6.21 -15.75 8.47
CA PRO A 164 6.27 -14.98 9.70
C PRO A 164 7.10 -15.64 10.82
N ASP A 165 7.42 -16.92 10.71
CA ASP A 165 8.22 -17.63 11.70
C ASP A 165 9.72 -17.65 11.34
N SER A 166 10.11 -17.06 10.22
CA SER A 166 11.48 -17.12 9.74
C SER A 166 12.44 -16.32 10.63
N PRO A 167 13.72 -16.74 10.75
CA PRO A 167 14.72 -16.00 11.52
C PRO A 167 15.04 -14.64 10.90
N GLU A 168 14.88 -14.47 9.58
CA GLU A 168 15.17 -13.23 8.87
C GLU A 168 14.34 -12.08 9.39
N ILE A 169 13.01 -12.25 9.50
CA ILE A 169 12.15 -11.16 9.95
C ILE A 169 12.37 -10.81 11.42
N ARG A 170 12.74 -11.78 12.25
CA ARG A 170 13.15 -11.54 13.65
C ARG A 170 14.43 -10.73 13.69
N LYS A 171 15.45 -11.12 12.91
CA LYS A 171 16.71 -10.39 12.80
C LYS A 171 16.51 -8.94 12.33
N VAL A 172 15.58 -8.69 11.40
CA VAL A 172 15.22 -7.32 10.97
C VAL A 172 14.78 -6.49 12.17
N LEU A 173 13.86 -7.00 13.00
CA LEU A 173 13.33 -6.28 14.16
C LEU A 173 14.34 -6.13 15.31
N GLU A 174 15.29 -7.07 15.45
CA GLU A 174 16.42 -6.98 16.39
C GLU A 174 17.39 -5.88 15.97
N LEU A 175 17.76 -5.83 14.68
CA LEU A 175 18.68 -4.82 14.15
C LEU A 175 18.06 -3.43 14.10
N ASN A 176 16.78 -3.33 13.78
CA ASN A 176 16.05 -2.07 13.72
C ASN A 176 14.62 -2.22 14.29
N PRO A 177 14.45 -2.00 15.62
CA PRO A 177 13.13 -2.09 16.26
C PRO A 177 12.11 -1.04 15.80
N LYS A 178 12.52 -0.07 14.98
CA LYS A 178 11.62 0.93 14.40
C LYS A 178 11.39 0.72 12.90
N PHE A 179 11.81 -0.40 12.34
CA PHE A 179 11.64 -0.69 10.92
C PHE A 179 10.18 -1.07 10.61
N VAL A 180 9.36 -0.07 10.35
CA VAL A 180 7.92 -0.20 10.10
C VAL A 180 7.55 -1.23 9.02
N PRO A 181 8.30 -1.38 7.89
CA PRO A 181 8.00 -2.40 6.89
C PRO A 181 7.95 -3.81 7.45
N ALA A 182 8.82 -4.14 8.40
CA ALA A 182 8.82 -5.46 9.02
C ALA A 182 7.55 -5.71 9.85
N TYR A 183 7.08 -4.70 10.58
CA TYR A 183 5.82 -4.83 11.34
C TYR A 183 4.62 -5.02 10.42
N VAL A 184 4.52 -4.23 9.35
CA VAL A 184 3.41 -4.33 8.39
C VAL A 184 3.49 -5.63 7.58
N GLY A 185 4.68 -5.99 7.09
CA GLY A 185 4.88 -7.25 6.37
C GLY A 185 4.56 -8.47 7.23
N LEU A 186 5.02 -8.47 8.47
CA LEU A 186 4.72 -9.55 9.43
C LEU A 186 3.23 -9.62 9.77
N ALA A 187 2.59 -8.45 9.99
CA ALA A 187 1.14 -8.38 10.22
C ALA A 187 0.36 -8.93 9.02
N ASN A 188 0.72 -8.57 7.79
CA ASN A 188 0.12 -9.10 6.57
C ASN A 188 0.30 -10.61 6.45
N ALA A 189 1.51 -11.12 6.68
CA ALA A 189 1.79 -12.55 6.64
C ALA A 189 0.97 -13.34 7.67
N LEU A 190 0.86 -12.84 8.89
CA LEU A 190 0.01 -13.42 9.95
C LEU A 190 -1.47 -13.35 9.58
N PHE A 191 -1.92 -12.23 9.04
CA PHE A 191 -3.32 -12.02 8.66
C PHE A 191 -3.74 -12.95 7.52
N PHE A 192 -3.01 -12.95 6.41
CA PHE A 192 -3.42 -13.65 5.19
C PHE A 192 -3.02 -15.11 5.14
N LYS A 193 -1.79 -15.43 5.58
CA LYS A 193 -1.26 -16.78 5.45
C LYS A 193 -1.63 -17.67 6.63
N LYS A 194 -1.55 -17.12 7.85
CA LYS A 194 -1.83 -17.89 9.08
C LYS A 194 -3.23 -17.65 9.67
N ARG A 195 -3.95 -16.60 9.24
CA ARG A 195 -5.23 -16.16 9.82
C ARG A 195 -5.13 -15.90 11.34
N ALA A 196 -3.96 -15.53 11.78
CA ALA A 196 -3.66 -15.18 13.16
C ALA A 196 -4.01 -13.69 13.42
N TYR A 197 -5.31 -13.36 13.28
CA TYR A 197 -5.82 -11.98 13.25
C TYR A 197 -5.42 -11.16 14.49
N GLY A 198 -5.48 -11.77 15.69
CA GLY A 198 -5.11 -11.11 16.93
C GLY A 198 -3.63 -10.71 16.97
N GLN A 199 -2.73 -11.59 16.49
CA GLN A 199 -1.30 -11.26 16.38
C GLN A 199 -1.05 -10.21 15.30
N ALA A 200 -1.71 -10.33 14.13
CA ALA A 200 -1.61 -9.34 13.07
C ALA A 200 -2.01 -7.94 13.56
N THR A 201 -3.10 -7.84 14.33
CA THR A 201 -3.58 -6.60 14.93
C THR A 201 -2.53 -5.94 15.84
N GLN A 202 -1.81 -6.73 16.65
CA GLN A 202 -0.74 -6.21 17.51
C GLN A 202 0.41 -5.60 16.69
N TYR A 203 0.80 -6.24 15.59
CA TYR A 203 1.84 -5.72 14.71
C TYR A 203 1.40 -4.49 13.91
N PHE A 204 0.14 -4.44 13.42
CA PHE A 204 -0.39 -3.22 12.81
C PHE A 204 -0.46 -2.06 13.81
N LYS A 205 -0.89 -2.31 15.05
CA LYS A 205 -0.86 -1.33 16.12
C LYS A 205 0.54 -0.77 16.32
N LYS A 206 1.54 -1.66 16.41
CA LYS A 206 2.94 -1.25 16.57
C LYS A 206 3.45 -0.41 15.39
N ALA A 207 3.09 -0.78 14.17
CA ALA A 207 3.39 0.01 12.98
C ALA A 207 2.78 1.42 13.06
N ALA A 208 1.50 1.53 13.45
CA ALA A 208 0.80 2.80 13.61
C ALA A 208 1.38 3.69 14.73
N GLU A 209 1.88 3.10 15.81
CA GLU A 209 2.56 3.82 16.89
C GLU A 209 3.90 4.42 16.44
N ILE A 210 4.64 3.72 15.55
CA ILE A 210 5.97 4.17 15.09
C ILE A 210 5.83 5.20 13.97
N ALA A 211 4.96 4.94 12.98
CA ALA A 211 4.76 5.82 11.84
C ALA A 211 3.27 5.82 11.41
N PRO A 212 2.45 6.67 12.02
CA PRO A 212 1.05 6.77 11.64
C PRO A 212 0.91 7.22 10.18
N SER A 213 0.05 6.53 9.43
CA SER A 213 -0.32 6.90 8.06
C SER A 213 -1.71 6.38 7.73
N ALA A 214 -2.36 7.00 6.75
CA ALA A 214 -3.69 6.58 6.30
C ALA A 214 -3.74 5.09 5.96
N GLN A 215 -2.71 4.59 5.31
CA GLN A 215 -2.60 3.19 4.91
C GLN A 215 -2.49 2.25 6.12
N ILE A 216 -1.62 2.56 7.08
CA ILE A 216 -1.40 1.71 8.26
C ILE A 216 -2.66 1.69 9.14
N HIS A 217 -3.29 2.84 9.37
CA HIS A 217 -4.56 2.91 10.10
C HIS A 217 -5.67 2.14 9.37
N ASN A 218 -5.74 2.20 8.05
CA ASN A 218 -6.71 1.42 7.28
C ASN A 218 -6.46 -0.09 7.38
N LEU A 219 -5.22 -0.56 7.34
CA LEU A 219 -4.86 -1.97 7.54
C LEU A 219 -5.20 -2.42 8.97
N PHE A 220 -4.87 -1.61 9.96
CA PHE A 220 -5.19 -1.87 11.36
C PHE A 220 -6.70 -1.97 11.57
N GLY A 221 -7.48 -0.99 11.07
CA GLY A 221 -8.93 -1.02 11.11
C GLY A 221 -9.52 -2.27 10.43
N THR A 222 -8.93 -2.71 9.31
CA THR A 222 -9.37 -3.93 8.61
C THR A 222 -9.11 -5.19 9.44
N ALA A 223 -7.98 -5.26 10.14
CA ALA A 223 -7.68 -6.37 11.03
C ALA A 223 -8.64 -6.41 12.23
N LEU A 224 -8.99 -5.26 12.81
CA LEU A 224 -9.98 -5.13 13.88
C LEU A 224 -11.38 -5.53 13.39
N ARG A 225 -11.82 -5.02 12.23
CA ARG A 225 -13.12 -5.36 11.65
C ARG A 225 -13.25 -6.86 11.39
N THR A 226 -12.20 -7.52 10.92
CA THR A 226 -12.20 -8.97 10.66
C THR A 226 -12.40 -9.78 11.94
N GLN A 227 -12.02 -9.26 13.09
CA GLN A 227 -12.25 -9.85 14.40
C GLN A 227 -13.60 -9.46 15.02
N GLY A 228 -14.40 -8.61 14.35
CA GLY A 228 -15.66 -8.11 14.87
C GLY A 228 -15.55 -6.90 15.80
N HIS A 229 -14.36 -6.34 15.97
CA HIS A 229 -14.10 -5.13 16.78
C HIS A 229 -14.49 -3.87 16.00
N TYR A 230 -15.78 -3.78 15.62
CA TYR A 230 -16.26 -2.76 14.66
C TYR A 230 -16.07 -1.32 15.14
N ASN A 231 -16.29 -1.03 16.42
CA ASN A 231 -16.15 0.33 16.94
C ASN A 231 -14.68 0.79 16.94
N GLU A 232 -13.75 -0.10 17.28
CA GLU A 232 -12.32 0.18 17.22
C GLU A 232 -11.87 0.35 15.76
N ALA A 233 -12.38 -0.49 14.84
CA ALA A 233 -12.10 -0.37 13.41
C ALA A 233 -12.56 0.98 12.84
N ILE A 234 -13.74 1.47 13.23
CA ILE A 234 -14.24 2.81 12.86
C ILE A 234 -13.23 3.88 13.29
N GLY A 235 -12.76 3.84 14.53
CA GLY A 235 -11.77 4.81 15.03
C GLY A 235 -10.47 4.80 14.22
N GLU A 236 -10.02 3.63 13.79
CA GLU A 236 -8.81 3.54 12.95
C GLU A 236 -9.05 4.05 11.53
N TYR A 237 -10.20 3.79 10.90
CA TYR A 237 -10.54 4.36 9.59
C TYR A 237 -10.70 5.88 9.65
N GLU A 238 -11.26 6.43 10.73
CA GLU A 238 -11.36 7.88 10.95
C GLU A 238 -9.98 8.53 11.09
N LYS A 239 -9.03 7.88 11.78
CA LYS A 239 -7.63 8.31 11.79
C LYS A 239 -7.03 8.28 10.39
N ALA A 240 -7.26 7.22 9.61
CA ALA A 240 -6.79 7.14 8.23
C ALA A 240 -7.32 8.30 7.38
N ILE A 241 -8.61 8.66 7.53
CA ILE A 241 -9.24 9.79 6.84
C ILE A 241 -8.65 11.13 7.29
N LYS A 242 -8.32 11.24 8.57
CA LYS A 242 -7.67 12.44 9.12
C LYS A 242 -6.26 12.64 8.55
N GLU A 243 -5.48 11.55 8.43
CA GLU A 243 -4.14 11.58 7.82
C GLU A 243 -4.19 11.91 6.32
N ASN A 244 -5.21 11.38 5.60
CA ASN A 244 -5.42 11.64 4.18
C ASN A 244 -6.93 11.60 3.84
N SER A 245 -7.53 12.78 3.74
CA SER A 245 -8.96 12.94 3.42
C SER A 245 -9.35 12.47 2.02
N ASN A 246 -8.39 12.19 1.13
CA ASN A 246 -8.62 11.64 -0.20
C ASN A 246 -8.30 10.13 -0.30
N TYR A 247 -8.09 9.47 0.83
CA TYR A 247 -7.78 8.04 0.86
C TYR A 247 -9.06 7.20 0.75
N ALA A 248 -9.51 6.96 -0.48
CA ALA A 248 -10.76 6.25 -0.81
C ALA A 248 -10.91 4.87 -0.10
N PRO A 249 -9.85 4.04 0.08
CA PRO A 249 -9.98 2.77 0.80
C PRO A 249 -10.50 2.89 2.24
N ALA A 250 -10.16 3.98 2.95
CA ALA A 250 -10.64 4.17 4.32
C ALA A 250 -12.15 4.42 4.35
N TYR A 251 -12.68 5.25 3.46
CA TYR A 251 -14.13 5.46 3.34
C TYR A 251 -14.87 4.18 2.96
N MET A 252 -14.32 3.42 2.02
CA MET A 252 -14.90 2.14 1.62
C MET A 252 -14.98 1.17 2.80
N ASN A 253 -13.86 0.97 3.53
CA ASN A 253 -13.82 0.06 4.66
C ASN A 253 -14.68 0.54 5.85
N LEU A 254 -14.74 1.85 6.08
CA LEU A 254 -15.63 2.47 7.05
C LEU A 254 -17.10 2.20 6.69
N GLY A 255 -17.47 2.39 5.43
CA GLY A 255 -18.80 2.08 4.92
C GLY A 255 -19.17 0.61 5.10
N ILE A 256 -18.27 -0.32 4.75
CA ILE A 256 -18.45 -1.76 4.97
C ILE A 256 -18.66 -2.05 6.47
N THR A 257 -17.92 -1.39 7.34
CA THR A 257 -18.07 -1.58 8.80
C THR A 257 -19.44 -1.12 9.30
N TYR A 258 -19.92 0.02 8.81
CA TYR A 258 -21.27 0.50 9.10
C TYR A 258 -22.36 -0.45 8.57
N TYR A 259 -22.14 -1.09 7.41
CA TYR A 259 -23.06 -2.12 6.92
C TYR A 259 -23.19 -3.29 7.91
N TYR A 260 -22.09 -3.80 8.47
CA TYR A 260 -22.12 -4.86 9.47
C TYR A 260 -22.79 -4.45 10.79
N LEU A 261 -22.80 -3.16 11.10
CA LEU A 261 -23.52 -2.59 12.24
C LEU A 261 -24.99 -2.23 11.93
N ASN A 262 -25.51 -2.59 10.74
CA ASN A 262 -26.83 -2.23 10.24
C ASN A 262 -27.09 -0.72 10.14
N LYS A 263 -26.03 0.09 10.08
CA LYS A 263 -26.07 1.54 9.88
C LYS A 263 -26.05 1.88 8.40
N PHE A 264 -27.13 1.54 7.68
CA PHE A 264 -27.15 1.53 6.22
C PHE A 264 -26.99 2.92 5.58
N ASN A 265 -27.48 3.98 6.20
CA ASN A 265 -27.29 5.35 5.69
C ASN A 265 -25.79 5.72 5.73
N GLN A 266 -25.11 5.47 6.86
CA GLN A 266 -23.68 5.73 6.99
C GLN A 266 -22.85 4.85 6.04
N ASN A 267 -23.26 3.59 5.82
CA ASN A 267 -22.66 2.76 4.79
C ASN A 267 -22.75 3.43 3.42
N ILE A 268 -23.94 3.82 2.97
CA ILE A 268 -24.19 4.44 1.66
C ILE A 268 -23.37 5.72 1.50
N ASP A 269 -23.38 6.60 2.50
CA ASP A 269 -22.68 7.89 2.44
C ASP A 269 -21.15 7.71 2.30
N ASN A 270 -20.57 6.81 3.11
CA ASN A 270 -19.14 6.53 3.03
C ASN A 270 -18.75 5.85 1.72
N GLN A 271 -19.55 4.91 1.22
CA GLN A 271 -19.30 4.29 -0.08
C GLN A 271 -19.42 5.30 -1.24
N LYS A 272 -20.40 6.22 -1.19
CA LYS A 272 -20.50 7.33 -2.15
C LYS A 272 -19.28 8.23 -2.10
N LYS A 273 -18.76 8.52 -0.91
CA LYS A 273 -17.51 9.26 -0.79
C LYS A 273 -16.34 8.50 -1.40
N ALA A 274 -16.23 7.18 -1.17
CA ALA A 274 -15.20 6.35 -1.78
C ALA A 274 -15.24 6.40 -3.31
N ILE A 275 -16.41 6.22 -3.95
CA ILE A 275 -16.55 6.30 -5.42
C ILE A 275 -16.38 7.71 -5.98
N SER A 276 -16.65 8.76 -5.21
CA SER A 276 -16.35 10.14 -5.64
C SER A 276 -14.85 10.42 -5.72
N LEU A 277 -14.06 9.73 -4.91
CA LEU A 277 -12.61 9.81 -4.91
C LEU A 277 -11.98 8.85 -5.94
N ASN A 278 -12.58 7.69 -6.12
CA ASN A 278 -12.18 6.71 -7.12
C ASN A 278 -13.39 5.93 -7.65
N PRO A 279 -13.89 6.25 -8.86
CA PRO A 279 -15.04 5.58 -9.48
C PRO A 279 -14.79 4.10 -9.81
N ASN A 280 -13.56 3.62 -9.79
CA ASN A 280 -13.18 2.28 -10.19
C ASN A 280 -13.17 1.27 -9.01
N TYR A 281 -13.99 1.51 -7.97
CA TYR A 281 -14.16 0.58 -6.84
C TYR A 281 -15.46 -0.24 -6.98
N PRO A 282 -15.44 -1.45 -7.59
CA PRO A 282 -16.64 -2.29 -7.72
C PRO A 282 -17.28 -2.61 -6.37
N ASP A 283 -16.45 -2.95 -5.36
CA ASP A 283 -16.95 -3.26 -4.02
C ASP A 283 -17.84 -2.15 -3.45
N ALA A 284 -17.46 -0.88 -3.65
CA ALA A 284 -18.24 0.24 -3.13
C ALA A 284 -19.64 0.28 -3.74
N TYR A 285 -19.78 0.08 -5.05
CA TYR A 285 -21.09 0.00 -5.71
C TYR A 285 -21.93 -1.16 -5.19
N PHE A 286 -21.31 -2.32 -4.98
CA PHE A 286 -21.99 -3.49 -4.44
C PHE A 286 -22.51 -3.24 -3.02
N PHE A 287 -21.69 -2.67 -2.14
CA PHE A 287 -22.12 -2.36 -0.76
C PHE A 287 -23.13 -1.22 -0.68
N ILE A 288 -23.11 -0.24 -1.61
CA ILE A 288 -24.20 0.76 -1.73
C ILE A 288 -25.50 0.05 -2.08
N ALA A 289 -25.47 -0.86 -3.07
CA ALA A 289 -26.66 -1.59 -3.50
C ALA A 289 -27.26 -2.39 -2.34
N GLN A 290 -26.43 -3.14 -1.61
CA GLN A 290 -26.86 -3.86 -0.42
C GLN A 290 -27.41 -2.93 0.68
N GLY A 291 -26.76 -1.78 0.88
CA GLY A 291 -27.22 -0.76 1.83
C GLY A 291 -28.62 -0.25 1.49
N TYR A 292 -28.88 0.10 0.23
CA TYR A 292 -30.19 0.51 -0.23
C TYR A 292 -31.25 -0.60 -0.13
N GLU A 293 -30.86 -1.83 -0.44
CA GLU A 293 -31.76 -2.98 -0.29
C GLU A 293 -32.17 -3.15 1.18
N LYS A 294 -31.23 -3.09 2.12
CA LYS A 294 -31.50 -3.17 3.56
C LYS A 294 -32.25 -1.95 4.09
N ALA A 295 -32.07 -0.80 3.50
CA ALA A 295 -32.84 0.43 3.76
C ALA A 295 -34.24 0.45 3.08
N ASN A 296 -34.67 -0.67 2.51
CA ASN A 296 -35.95 -0.84 1.85
C ASN A 296 -36.18 0.11 0.63
N ASN A 297 -35.09 0.35 -0.11
CA ASN A 297 -35.13 1.14 -1.37
C ASN A 297 -34.65 0.28 -2.55
N PRO A 298 -35.50 -0.63 -3.05
CA PRO A 298 -35.13 -1.59 -4.09
C PRO A 298 -34.77 -0.93 -5.42
N GLN A 299 -35.37 0.22 -5.73
CA GLN A 299 -35.10 0.93 -6.99
C GLN A 299 -33.65 1.40 -7.04
N GLN A 300 -33.17 2.04 -5.97
CA GLN A 300 -31.76 2.44 -5.87
C GLN A 300 -30.82 1.25 -5.80
N ALA A 301 -31.19 0.19 -5.08
CA ALA A 301 -30.40 -1.04 -5.04
C ALA A 301 -30.13 -1.60 -6.45
N VAL A 302 -31.17 -1.70 -7.30
CA VAL A 302 -31.04 -2.15 -8.68
C VAL A 302 -30.09 -1.27 -9.49
N VAL A 303 -30.16 0.05 -9.35
CA VAL A 303 -29.28 1.00 -10.04
C VAL A 303 -27.82 0.72 -9.69
N TYR A 304 -27.52 0.56 -8.41
CA TYR A 304 -26.14 0.35 -7.95
C TYR A 304 -25.62 -1.07 -8.22
N TYR A 305 -26.48 -2.11 -8.21
CA TYR A 305 -26.08 -3.45 -8.68
C TYR A 305 -25.75 -3.44 -10.18
N LYS A 306 -26.53 -2.72 -11.03
CA LYS A 306 -26.20 -2.57 -12.45
C LYS A 306 -24.85 -1.85 -12.63
N LYS A 307 -24.63 -0.78 -11.86
CA LYS A 307 -23.35 -0.05 -11.90
C LYS A 307 -22.17 -0.91 -11.44
N PHE A 308 -22.37 -1.73 -10.40
CA PHE A 308 -21.36 -2.72 -9.98
C PHE A 308 -21.00 -3.68 -11.13
N LEU A 309 -22.01 -4.23 -11.84
CA LEU A 309 -21.77 -5.13 -12.97
C LEU A 309 -21.00 -4.46 -14.11
N GLU A 310 -21.28 -3.17 -14.38
CA GLU A 310 -20.56 -2.39 -15.38
C GLU A 310 -19.08 -2.20 -15.00
N VAL A 311 -18.81 -1.76 -13.76
CA VAL A 311 -17.45 -1.47 -13.28
C VAL A 311 -16.63 -2.74 -13.02
N SER A 312 -17.28 -3.87 -12.68
CA SER A 312 -16.63 -5.16 -12.44
C SER A 312 -16.49 -6.04 -13.69
N LEU A 313 -16.87 -5.54 -14.86
CA LEU A 313 -16.84 -6.29 -16.11
C LEU A 313 -15.43 -6.85 -16.36
N GLU A 314 -15.36 -8.10 -16.84
CA GLU A 314 -14.12 -8.82 -17.17
C GLU A 314 -13.20 -9.14 -15.98
N GLN A 315 -13.68 -8.96 -14.75
CA GLN A 315 -12.88 -9.21 -13.56
C GLN A 315 -13.30 -10.55 -12.92
N GLU A 316 -12.54 -11.60 -13.20
CA GLU A 316 -12.83 -12.96 -12.73
C GLU A 316 -13.04 -13.02 -11.21
N MET A 317 -12.31 -12.20 -10.46
CA MET A 317 -12.42 -12.12 -9.00
C MET A 317 -13.82 -11.70 -8.51
N TYR A 318 -14.59 -10.96 -9.32
CA TYR A 318 -15.95 -10.54 -9.00
C TYR A 318 -17.05 -11.47 -9.53
N ALA A 319 -16.71 -12.59 -10.17
CA ALA A 319 -17.70 -13.49 -10.77
C ALA A 319 -18.81 -13.93 -9.79
N GLY A 320 -18.44 -14.24 -8.55
CA GLY A 320 -19.41 -14.62 -7.51
C GLY A 320 -20.35 -13.48 -7.10
N TYR A 321 -19.82 -12.26 -6.95
CA TYR A 321 -20.63 -11.07 -6.67
C TYR A 321 -21.47 -10.65 -7.87
N ALA A 322 -20.95 -10.83 -9.09
CA ALA A 322 -21.70 -10.56 -10.31
C ALA A 322 -22.92 -11.49 -10.46
N ALA A 323 -22.76 -12.78 -10.13
CA ALA A 323 -23.89 -13.71 -10.07
C ALA A 323 -24.93 -13.28 -9.02
N GLN A 324 -24.48 -12.92 -7.82
CA GLN A 324 -25.36 -12.44 -6.76
C GLN A 324 -26.07 -11.14 -7.15
N ALA A 325 -25.36 -10.18 -7.75
CA ALA A 325 -25.96 -8.91 -8.21
C ALA A 325 -27.05 -9.15 -9.25
N LYS A 326 -26.82 -10.04 -10.24
CA LYS A 326 -27.83 -10.43 -11.25
C LYS A 326 -29.06 -11.05 -10.61
N GLU A 327 -28.89 -11.95 -9.67
CA GLU A 327 -29.99 -12.56 -8.89
C GLU A 327 -30.80 -11.50 -8.15
N ARG A 328 -30.11 -10.57 -7.46
CA ARG A 328 -30.77 -9.49 -6.71
C ARG A 328 -31.53 -8.53 -7.62
N ILE A 329 -30.95 -8.14 -8.77
CA ILE A 329 -31.63 -7.32 -9.77
C ILE A 329 -32.94 -7.99 -10.21
N SER A 330 -32.90 -9.29 -10.52
CA SER A 330 -34.12 -10.03 -10.92
C SER A 330 -35.16 -10.05 -9.81
N ALA A 331 -34.75 -10.38 -8.57
CA ALA A 331 -35.64 -10.46 -7.42
C ALA A 331 -36.28 -9.11 -7.05
N LEU A 332 -35.58 -8.00 -7.27
CA LEU A 332 -36.05 -6.64 -7.00
C LEU A 332 -36.85 -6.01 -8.17
N GLY A 333 -37.16 -6.79 -9.22
CA GLY A 333 -37.96 -6.33 -10.37
C GLY A 333 -37.18 -5.52 -11.41
N GLY A 334 -35.88 -5.53 -11.36
CA GLY A 334 -35.01 -4.79 -12.30
C GLY A 334 -34.75 -5.48 -13.64
N GLY A 335 -35.39 -6.59 -13.91
CA GLY A 335 -35.26 -7.39 -15.13
C GLY A 335 -36.34 -7.16 -16.21
N LYS A 336 -37.13 -6.10 -16.06
CA LYS A 336 -38.15 -5.73 -17.06
C LYS A 336 -37.70 -4.54 -17.88
#